data_2a33b982beb7754cc8420fc509c6bc93
#
_entry.id   2a33b982beb7754cc8420fc509c6bc93
#
_cell.length_a   1.000
_cell.length_b   1.000
_cell.length_c   1.000
_cell.angle_alpha   90.00
_cell.angle_beta   90.00
_cell.angle_gamma   90.00
#
_symmetry.space_group_name_H-M   'P 1'
#
loop_
_entity.id
_entity.type
_entity.pdbx_description
1 polymer ?
#
loop_
_entity_poly.entity_id
_entity_poly.type
_entity_poly.pdbx_seq_one_letter_code
_entity_poly.pdbx_strand_id
1 'polypeptide(L)'
;LIPRLRNPEYFNTSQHGCKYWWLEYGGRLDTIRDTEKIKFELWKIVYGVWNHIKNSGKYPEMENYTLEWVGLFPGKRESRRFKGYYMLTQQDIIEQHEHYDAVSFGGWSIDLHPADGVYGAGRACNQWHSKGIYQIPYRCLVTPDADNLFIGGRIISVSHVANGSTRVMCTAAHGGQAIGTAAAIALRDHLKPADLIGRERIGQLQSALLRTGHFLPGERFGRGMLPPKARISASSEFALERLHPDGTRFRLDCSAAELIPQGQLHS
;
A
#
# COMPACT_ATOMS: atom_id res chain seq x y z
N LEU A 1 4.34 -9.58 29.39
CA LEU A 1 4.53 -8.12 29.45
C LEU A 1 4.77 -7.60 28.02
N ILE A 2 4.11 -6.52 27.64
CA ILE A 2 4.28 -5.90 26.31
C ILE A 2 5.44 -4.90 26.39
N PRO A 3 6.61 -5.18 25.75
CA PRO A 3 7.81 -4.37 25.92
C PRO A 3 7.63 -2.90 25.50
N ARG A 4 6.87 -2.67 24.44
CA ARG A 4 6.65 -1.33 23.86
C ARG A 4 5.82 -0.38 24.71
N LEU A 5 5.08 -0.87 25.72
CA LEU A 5 4.38 0.00 26.69
C LEU A 5 5.32 0.86 27.53
N ARG A 6 6.60 0.54 27.54
CA ARG A 6 7.63 1.33 28.23
C ARG A 6 8.27 2.41 27.34
N ASN A 7 7.98 2.40 26.05
CA ASN A 7 8.58 3.32 25.10
C ASN A 7 7.57 4.42 24.72
N PRO A 8 7.82 5.70 25.09
CA PRO A 8 6.93 6.83 24.77
C PRO A 8 6.70 7.05 23.27
N GLU A 9 7.63 6.61 22.42
CA GLU A 9 7.48 6.66 20.95
C GLU A 9 6.26 5.87 20.48
N TYR A 10 6.00 4.73 21.11
CA TYR A 10 4.89 3.85 20.72
C TYR A 10 3.64 4.03 21.57
N PHE A 11 3.75 4.64 22.74
CA PHE A 11 2.64 4.76 23.65
C PHE A 11 2.42 6.21 24.07
N ASN A 12 1.39 6.82 23.48
CA ASN A 12 0.99 8.18 23.76
C ASN A 12 -0.53 8.30 23.71
N THR A 13 -1.13 8.73 24.81
CA THR A 13 -2.59 8.89 24.95
C THR A 13 -3.12 10.16 24.29
N SER A 14 -2.26 11.14 23.99
CA SER A 14 -2.67 12.43 23.40
C SER A 14 -3.09 12.33 21.93
N GLN A 15 -2.80 11.20 21.25
CA GLN A 15 -3.13 10.99 19.85
C GLN A 15 -4.12 9.85 19.70
N HIS A 16 -5.38 10.19 19.67
CA HIS A 16 -6.52 9.30 19.60
C HIS A 16 -6.39 8.19 18.54
N GLY A 17 -6.06 6.97 19.00
CA GLY A 17 -6.17 5.72 18.24
C GLY A 17 -5.18 5.48 17.11
N CYS A 18 -4.70 6.48 16.40
CA CYS A 18 -3.85 6.30 15.22
C CYS A 18 -2.45 5.74 15.53
N LYS A 19 -1.97 5.86 16.75
CA LYS A 19 -0.67 5.34 17.18
C LYS A 19 -0.68 3.90 17.69
N TYR A 20 -1.84 3.26 17.77
CA TYR A 20 -1.94 1.87 18.25
C TYR A 20 -1.89 0.82 17.13
N TRP A 21 -1.47 1.18 15.93
CA TRP A 21 -1.31 0.31 14.77
C TRP A 21 -0.34 -0.86 15.01
N TRP A 22 0.55 -0.73 16.00
CA TRP A 22 1.52 -1.74 16.40
C TRP A 22 0.95 -2.81 17.35
N LEU A 23 -0.32 -2.70 17.76
CA LEU A 23 -1.02 -3.73 18.50
C LEU A 23 -1.40 -4.87 17.55
N GLU A 24 -0.43 -5.70 17.25
CA GLU A 24 -0.52 -6.80 16.29
C GLU A 24 -0.10 -8.10 16.92
N TYR A 25 -0.72 -9.19 16.47
CA TYR A 25 -0.40 -10.55 16.88
C TYR A 25 -0.76 -11.55 15.78
N GLY A 26 -0.06 -12.69 15.76
CA GLY A 26 -0.38 -13.82 14.88
C GLY A 26 0.57 -14.00 13.70
N GLY A 27 1.65 -13.22 13.59
CA GLY A 27 2.61 -13.36 12.49
C GLY A 27 3.35 -14.70 12.42
N ARG A 28 3.33 -15.48 13.50
CA ARG A 28 3.88 -16.85 13.55
C ARG A 28 2.80 -17.93 13.47
N LEU A 29 1.55 -17.56 13.29
CA LEU A 29 0.41 -18.47 13.24
C LEU A 29 -0.21 -18.48 11.82
N ASP A 30 -0.98 -19.51 11.51
CA ASP A 30 -1.81 -19.51 10.32
C ASP A 30 -2.96 -18.53 10.51
N THR A 31 -2.86 -17.34 9.87
CA THR A 31 -3.85 -16.27 10.01
C THR A 31 -5.25 -16.63 9.49
N ILE A 32 -5.42 -17.81 8.91
CA ILE A 32 -6.71 -18.34 8.43
C ILE A 32 -7.26 -19.35 9.40
N ARG A 33 -6.47 -20.39 9.71
CA ARG A 33 -6.91 -21.50 10.57
C ARG A 33 -6.94 -21.14 12.04
N ASP A 34 -5.95 -20.31 12.49
CA ASP A 34 -5.83 -19.89 13.88
C ASP A 34 -6.54 -18.56 14.17
N THR A 35 -7.47 -18.11 13.30
CA THR A 35 -8.15 -16.80 13.44
C THR A 35 -8.79 -16.62 14.82
N GLU A 36 -9.49 -17.63 15.33
CA GLU A 36 -10.14 -17.55 16.65
C GLU A 36 -9.11 -17.43 17.79
N LYS A 37 -8.05 -18.21 17.74
CA LYS A 37 -6.96 -18.13 18.70
C LYS A 37 -6.28 -16.75 18.68
N ILE A 38 -6.03 -16.21 17.48
CA ILE A 38 -5.46 -14.88 17.29
C ILE A 38 -6.41 -13.80 17.86
N LYS A 39 -7.71 -13.92 17.59
CA LYS A 39 -8.73 -12.99 18.09
C LYS A 39 -8.72 -12.91 19.61
N PHE A 40 -8.77 -14.03 20.28
CA PHE A 40 -8.79 -14.06 21.75
C PHE A 40 -7.50 -13.52 22.37
N GLU A 41 -6.35 -13.77 21.74
CA GLU A 41 -5.10 -13.20 22.20
C GLU A 41 -5.05 -11.68 21.99
N LEU A 42 -5.54 -11.19 20.83
CA LEU A 42 -5.65 -9.75 20.58
C LEU A 42 -6.59 -9.07 21.58
N TRP A 43 -7.68 -9.71 21.99
CA TRP A 43 -8.55 -9.16 23.05
C TRP A 43 -7.81 -9.04 24.38
N LYS A 44 -7.06 -10.07 24.80
CA LYS A 44 -6.23 -9.98 26.01
C LYS A 44 -5.23 -8.82 25.91
N ILE A 45 -4.61 -8.64 24.73
CA ILE A 45 -3.69 -7.54 24.49
C ILE A 45 -4.39 -6.20 24.63
N VAL A 46 -5.54 -6.00 23.99
CA VAL A 46 -6.30 -4.75 24.04
C VAL A 46 -6.75 -4.44 25.48
N TYR A 47 -7.34 -5.41 26.18
CA TYR A 47 -7.75 -5.21 27.56
C TYR A 47 -6.56 -5.01 28.51
N GLY A 48 -5.43 -5.67 28.25
CA GLY A 48 -4.20 -5.47 29.01
C GLY A 48 -3.62 -4.06 28.83
N VAL A 49 -3.62 -3.55 27.59
CA VAL A 49 -3.21 -2.17 27.30
C VAL A 49 -4.17 -1.18 27.94
N TRP A 50 -5.47 -1.41 27.84
CA TRP A 50 -6.48 -0.56 28.47
C TRP A 50 -6.33 -0.54 30.00
N ASN A 51 -6.13 -1.71 30.62
CA ASN A 51 -5.86 -1.79 32.05
C ASN A 51 -4.61 -1.00 32.46
N HIS A 52 -3.55 -1.05 31.64
CA HIS A 52 -2.36 -0.23 31.87
C HIS A 52 -2.67 1.27 31.80
N ILE A 53 -3.46 1.71 30.82
CA ILE A 53 -3.89 3.11 30.69
C ILE A 53 -4.67 3.55 31.93
N LYS A 54 -5.67 2.78 32.33
CA LYS A 54 -6.58 3.15 33.42
C LYS A 54 -5.98 3.05 34.83
N ASN A 55 -5.15 2.05 35.07
CA ASN A 55 -4.82 1.64 36.45
C ASN A 55 -3.32 1.80 36.77
N SER A 56 -2.48 2.24 35.85
CA SER A 56 -1.05 2.45 36.13
C SER A 56 -0.75 3.76 36.88
N GLY A 57 -1.69 4.69 36.96
CA GLY A 57 -1.50 6.03 37.51
C GLY A 57 -0.66 6.97 36.60
N LYS A 58 -0.28 6.53 35.41
CA LYS A 58 0.60 7.29 34.50
C LYS A 58 -0.16 8.23 33.56
N TYR A 59 -1.47 8.09 33.43
CA TYR A 59 -2.30 8.76 32.44
C TYR A 59 -3.54 9.37 33.10
N PRO A 60 -3.38 10.41 33.96
CA PRO A 60 -4.51 11.01 34.66
C PRO A 60 -5.55 11.61 33.72
N GLU A 61 -5.14 12.07 32.53
CA GLU A 61 -6.03 12.59 31.49
C GLU A 61 -7.03 11.55 30.97
N MET A 62 -6.75 10.27 31.19
CA MET A 62 -7.62 9.15 30.75
C MET A 62 -8.63 8.72 31.82
N GLU A 63 -8.71 9.42 32.95
CA GLU A 63 -9.60 9.04 34.07
C GLU A 63 -11.06 8.94 33.64
N ASN A 64 -11.54 9.90 32.84
CA ASN A 64 -12.94 9.98 32.41
C ASN A 64 -13.24 9.20 31.11
N TYR A 65 -12.24 8.52 30.52
CA TYR A 65 -12.44 7.70 29.34
C TYR A 65 -12.84 6.28 29.70
N THR A 66 -13.69 5.68 28.86
CA THR A 66 -14.05 4.27 28.93
C THR A 66 -13.79 3.57 27.62
N LEU A 67 -13.54 2.28 27.67
CA LEU A 67 -13.44 1.42 26.48
C LEU A 67 -14.87 1.04 26.06
N GLU A 68 -15.41 1.74 25.08
CA GLU A 68 -16.77 1.54 24.62
C GLU A 68 -16.93 0.25 23.79
N TRP A 69 -15.98 -0.02 22.91
CA TRP A 69 -16.07 -1.14 21.98
C TRP A 69 -14.70 -1.67 21.58
N VAL A 70 -14.63 -2.98 21.36
CA VAL A 70 -13.47 -3.68 20.79
C VAL A 70 -13.92 -4.51 19.60
N GLY A 71 -13.19 -4.42 18.49
CA GLY A 71 -13.52 -5.16 17.27
C GLY A 71 -13.67 -6.67 17.52
N LEU A 72 -14.75 -7.24 17.00
CA LEU A 72 -15.01 -8.68 17.10
C LEU A 72 -14.07 -9.50 16.20
N PHE A 73 -13.71 -8.95 15.05
CA PHE A 73 -12.83 -9.60 14.08
C PHE A 73 -11.50 -8.86 13.98
N PRO A 74 -10.36 -9.58 14.02
CA PRO A 74 -9.06 -8.96 13.81
C PRO A 74 -8.92 -8.48 12.37
N GLY A 75 -8.34 -7.28 12.19
CA GLY A 75 -8.00 -6.77 10.88
C GLY A 75 -6.79 -7.51 10.31
N LYS A 76 -6.95 -8.18 9.17
CA LYS A 76 -5.86 -8.89 8.49
C LYS A 76 -5.27 -7.99 7.41
N ARG A 77 -3.97 -7.69 7.49
CA ARG A 77 -3.26 -6.96 6.44
C ARG A 77 -2.69 -7.88 5.38
N GLU A 78 -2.24 -9.05 5.77
CA GLU A 78 -1.73 -10.10 4.90
C GLU A 78 -2.34 -11.45 5.28
N SER A 79 -2.67 -12.23 4.26
CA SER A 79 -3.17 -13.59 4.39
C SER A 79 -2.76 -14.37 3.14
N ARG A 80 -3.72 -14.84 2.34
CA ARG A 80 -3.45 -15.49 1.05
C ARG A 80 -3.28 -14.44 -0.04
N ARG A 81 -2.36 -14.70 -0.96
CA ARG A 81 -2.21 -14.00 -2.23
C ARG A 81 -2.45 -14.99 -3.35
N PHE A 82 -3.01 -14.51 -4.44
CA PHE A 82 -3.16 -15.35 -5.63
C PHE A 82 -1.84 -15.49 -6.36
N LYS A 83 -1.70 -16.59 -7.09
CA LYS A 83 -0.62 -16.78 -8.03
C LYS A 83 -1.06 -16.25 -9.41
N GLY A 84 -0.40 -15.21 -9.87
CA GLY A 84 -0.59 -14.67 -11.20
C GLY A 84 0.38 -15.26 -12.21
N TYR A 85 0.31 -14.77 -13.45
CA TYR A 85 1.30 -15.10 -14.49
C TYR A 85 2.69 -14.54 -14.20
N TYR A 86 2.77 -13.56 -13.30
CA TYR A 86 4.01 -13.03 -12.75
C TYR A 86 3.85 -12.78 -11.25
N MET A 87 4.92 -12.97 -10.50
CA MET A 87 4.95 -12.62 -9.07
C MET A 87 5.93 -11.48 -8.87
N LEU A 88 5.41 -10.30 -8.55
CA LEU A 88 6.25 -9.15 -8.22
C LEU A 88 7.06 -9.43 -6.95
N THR A 89 8.34 -9.19 -7.01
CA THR A 89 9.29 -9.45 -5.94
C THR A 89 9.87 -8.16 -5.36
N GLN A 90 10.61 -8.26 -4.27
CA GLN A 90 11.34 -7.12 -3.72
C GLN A 90 12.39 -6.58 -4.70
N GLN A 91 13.00 -7.44 -5.52
CA GLN A 91 13.99 -7.03 -6.52
C GLN A 91 13.36 -6.11 -7.54
N ASP A 92 12.17 -6.42 -8.04
CA ASP A 92 11.44 -5.55 -8.96
C ASP A 92 11.24 -4.15 -8.39
N ILE A 93 10.95 -4.06 -7.08
CA ILE A 93 10.74 -2.80 -6.38
C ILE A 93 12.05 -2.03 -6.20
N ILE A 94 13.11 -2.70 -5.69
CA ILE A 94 14.37 -2.06 -5.33
C ILE A 94 15.16 -1.65 -6.58
N GLU A 95 15.18 -2.52 -7.60
CA GLU A 95 15.90 -2.32 -8.85
C GLU A 95 15.07 -1.55 -9.87
N GLN A 96 13.77 -1.36 -9.59
CA GLN A 96 12.81 -0.66 -10.44
C GLN A 96 12.74 -1.28 -11.83
N HIS A 97 12.54 -2.60 -11.88
CA HIS A 97 12.42 -3.34 -13.14
C HIS A 97 11.30 -2.77 -14.01
N GLU A 98 11.60 -2.59 -15.29
CA GLU A 98 10.61 -2.20 -16.28
C GLU A 98 9.83 -3.40 -16.77
N HIS A 99 8.52 -3.25 -16.85
CA HIS A 99 7.60 -4.27 -17.34
C HIS A 99 6.85 -3.76 -18.55
N TYR A 100 6.92 -4.49 -19.66
CA TYR A 100 6.19 -4.13 -20.90
C TYR A 100 4.68 -4.04 -20.69
N ASP A 101 4.17 -4.73 -19.69
CA ASP A 101 2.77 -4.82 -19.31
C ASP A 101 2.46 -4.04 -18.02
N ALA A 102 3.21 -3.00 -17.71
CA ALA A 102 2.94 -2.13 -16.59
C ALA A 102 1.57 -1.46 -16.74
N VAL A 103 0.70 -1.62 -15.72
CA VAL A 103 -0.64 -1.04 -15.69
C VAL A 103 -0.96 -0.32 -14.39
N SER A 104 -0.04 -0.38 -13.43
CA SER A 104 -0.15 0.30 -12.15
C SER A 104 1.25 0.56 -11.60
N PHE A 105 1.31 1.27 -10.48
CA PHE A 105 2.56 1.56 -9.78
C PHE A 105 2.37 1.59 -8.28
N GLY A 106 3.48 1.45 -7.56
CA GLY A 106 3.58 1.70 -6.14
C GLY A 106 4.77 2.61 -5.84
N GLY A 107 4.78 3.20 -4.65
CA GLY A 107 5.86 4.09 -4.20
C GLY A 107 6.03 4.06 -2.68
N TRP A 108 5.21 3.29 -1.98
CA TRP A 108 5.35 3.10 -0.54
C TRP A 108 6.62 2.32 -0.22
N SER A 109 7.22 2.60 0.93
CA SER A 109 8.33 1.79 1.44
C SER A 109 7.94 0.32 1.59
N ILE A 110 8.92 -0.57 1.50
CA ILE A 110 8.74 -1.96 1.92
C ILE A 110 8.67 -1.93 3.45
N ASP A 111 7.46 -2.05 3.97
CA ASP A 111 7.13 -1.93 5.39
C ASP A 111 6.81 -3.31 5.96
N LEU A 112 7.77 -3.86 6.71
CA LEU A 112 7.67 -5.19 7.29
C LEU A 112 7.52 -5.11 8.81
N HIS A 113 6.48 -5.76 9.30
CA HIS A 113 6.17 -5.87 10.72
C HIS A 113 6.75 -7.16 11.29
N PRO A 114 7.31 -7.14 12.52
CA PRO A 114 7.88 -8.32 13.14
C PRO A 114 6.83 -9.39 13.40
N ALA A 115 7.17 -10.66 13.12
CA ALA A 115 6.26 -11.78 13.33
C ALA A 115 5.78 -11.94 14.79
N ASP A 116 6.58 -11.48 15.75
CA ASP A 116 6.24 -11.50 17.18
C ASP A 116 5.23 -10.41 17.58
N GLY A 117 4.86 -9.52 16.66
CA GLY A 117 3.87 -8.47 16.90
C GLY A 117 4.19 -7.65 18.15
N VAL A 118 3.21 -7.49 19.04
CA VAL A 118 3.36 -6.67 20.27
C VAL A 118 4.39 -7.22 21.26
N TYR A 119 4.70 -8.52 21.19
CA TYR A 119 5.66 -9.16 22.08
C TYR A 119 7.10 -9.01 21.62
N GLY A 120 7.33 -8.52 20.41
CA GLY A 120 8.67 -8.22 19.89
C GLY A 120 9.33 -7.08 20.65
N ALA A 121 10.61 -7.26 21.01
CA ALA A 121 11.39 -6.26 21.74
C ALA A 121 11.90 -5.10 20.85
N GLY A 122 12.01 -5.33 19.54
CA GLY A 122 12.50 -4.37 18.55
C GLY A 122 11.47 -3.36 18.08
N ARG A 123 11.78 -2.68 16.96
CA ARG A 123 10.87 -1.75 16.31
C ARG A 123 9.56 -2.45 15.90
N ALA A 124 8.46 -1.71 15.90
CA ALA A 124 7.15 -2.21 15.52
C ALA A 124 7.05 -2.47 14.00
N CYS A 125 7.85 -1.78 13.22
CA CYS A 125 8.04 -2.03 11.78
C CYS A 125 9.46 -1.67 11.36
N ASN A 126 9.89 -2.23 10.24
CA ASN A 126 11.10 -1.84 9.55
C ASN A 126 10.73 -1.42 8.14
N GLN A 127 11.23 -0.26 7.71
CA GLN A 127 10.90 0.33 6.43
C GLN A 127 12.16 0.49 5.58
N TRP A 128 12.08 0.06 4.32
CA TRP A 128 13.11 0.24 3.32
C TRP A 128 12.51 0.94 2.11
N HIS A 129 13.05 2.09 1.78
CA HIS A 129 12.59 2.88 0.64
C HIS A 129 13.20 2.36 -0.65
N SER A 130 12.39 2.28 -1.69
CA SER A 130 12.88 2.08 -3.06
C SER A 130 13.49 3.40 -3.58
N LYS A 131 14.21 3.32 -4.70
CA LYS A 131 14.80 4.51 -5.35
C LYS A 131 13.76 5.47 -5.93
N GLY A 132 12.51 5.07 -5.99
CA GLY A 132 11.41 5.83 -6.53
C GLY A 132 10.15 4.96 -6.65
N ILE A 133 9.23 5.38 -7.52
CA ILE A 133 8.05 4.59 -7.86
C ILE A 133 8.45 3.41 -8.74
N TYR A 134 7.78 2.27 -8.56
CA TYR A 134 8.00 1.05 -9.32
C TYR A 134 6.73 0.62 -10.06
N GLN A 135 6.91 -0.11 -11.14
CA GLN A 135 5.83 -0.61 -11.97
C GLN A 135 5.18 -1.87 -11.39
N ILE A 136 3.88 -2.01 -11.57
CA ILE A 136 3.13 -3.24 -11.28
C ILE A 136 2.58 -3.77 -12.61
N PRO A 137 3.05 -4.95 -13.06
CA PRO A 137 2.64 -5.52 -14.33
C PRO A 137 1.25 -6.13 -14.28
N TYR A 138 0.55 -6.10 -15.40
CA TYR A 138 -0.79 -6.70 -15.57
C TYR A 138 -0.82 -8.19 -15.20
N ARG A 139 0.26 -8.91 -15.49
CA ARG A 139 0.43 -10.33 -15.16
C ARG A 139 0.35 -10.63 -13.66
N CYS A 140 0.47 -9.63 -12.79
CA CYS A 140 0.21 -9.77 -11.35
C CYS A 140 -1.29 -9.71 -11.00
N LEU A 141 -2.14 -9.26 -11.93
CA LEU A 141 -3.55 -8.98 -11.73
C LEU A 141 -4.47 -10.03 -12.36
N VAL A 142 -3.90 -11.05 -13.00
CA VAL A 142 -4.60 -12.17 -13.61
C VAL A 142 -3.96 -13.49 -13.20
N THR A 143 -4.76 -14.55 -13.12
CA THR A 143 -4.32 -15.86 -12.67
C THR A 143 -4.44 -16.91 -13.77
N PRO A 144 -3.51 -17.88 -13.85
CA PRO A 144 -3.65 -19.01 -14.75
C PRO A 144 -4.71 -20.03 -14.29
N ASP A 145 -5.17 -19.93 -13.04
CA ASP A 145 -6.06 -20.93 -12.43
C ASP A 145 -7.54 -20.68 -12.74
N ALA A 146 -7.89 -19.54 -13.35
CA ALA A 146 -9.25 -19.20 -13.72
C ALA A 146 -9.30 -18.30 -14.96
N ASP A 147 -10.15 -18.67 -15.90
CA ASP A 147 -10.26 -18.00 -17.21
C ASP A 147 -10.97 -16.64 -17.18
N ASN A 148 -11.76 -16.37 -16.14
CA ASN A 148 -12.65 -15.19 -16.05
C ASN A 148 -12.45 -14.42 -14.74
N LEU A 149 -11.23 -14.45 -14.17
CA LEU A 149 -10.94 -13.85 -12.88
C LEU A 149 -9.82 -12.82 -12.99
N PHE A 150 -10.09 -11.62 -12.49
CA PHE A 150 -9.08 -10.63 -12.14
C PHE A 150 -8.82 -10.65 -10.65
N ILE A 151 -7.58 -10.36 -10.25
CA ILE A 151 -7.16 -10.27 -8.86
C ILE A 151 -6.69 -8.84 -8.57
N GLY A 152 -7.17 -8.26 -7.48
CA GLY A 152 -6.89 -6.87 -7.13
C GLY A 152 -6.70 -6.63 -5.64
N GLY A 153 -6.24 -5.44 -5.29
CA GLY A 153 -6.00 -5.05 -3.91
C GLY A 153 -4.81 -5.77 -3.29
N ARG A 154 -4.93 -6.20 -2.04
CA ARG A 154 -3.83 -6.81 -1.27
C ARG A 154 -3.52 -8.26 -1.64
N ILE A 155 -4.34 -8.87 -2.47
CA ILE A 155 -4.24 -10.29 -2.83
C ILE A 155 -3.62 -10.54 -4.19
N ILE A 156 -3.11 -9.50 -4.86
CA ILE A 156 -2.41 -9.63 -6.13
C ILE A 156 -1.17 -10.52 -6.01
N SER A 157 -0.65 -10.95 -7.15
CA SER A 157 0.50 -11.87 -7.20
C SER A 157 1.80 -11.14 -6.87
N VAL A 158 2.16 -11.17 -5.58
CA VAL A 158 3.39 -10.54 -5.06
C VAL A 158 4.03 -11.42 -3.99
N SER A 159 5.34 -11.30 -3.80
CA SER A 159 6.05 -11.94 -2.69
C SER A 159 5.64 -11.31 -1.34
N HIS A 160 5.94 -11.98 -0.23
CA HIS A 160 5.70 -11.44 1.11
C HIS A 160 6.34 -10.06 1.29
N VAL A 161 7.60 -9.91 0.90
CA VAL A 161 8.35 -8.66 1.07
C VAL A 161 7.77 -7.56 0.17
N ALA A 162 7.47 -7.85 -1.10
CA ALA A 162 6.84 -6.89 -2.01
C ALA A 162 5.46 -6.45 -1.53
N ASN A 163 4.69 -7.36 -0.89
CA ASN A 163 3.40 -7.02 -0.30
C ASN A 163 3.50 -5.91 0.76
N GLY A 164 4.61 -5.82 1.47
CA GLY A 164 4.88 -4.73 2.40
C GLY A 164 4.72 -3.34 1.78
N SER A 165 5.02 -3.21 0.49
CA SER A 165 4.85 -1.96 -0.27
C SER A 165 3.52 -1.90 -1.02
N THR A 166 3.12 -2.98 -1.71
CA THR A 166 1.96 -2.94 -2.64
C THR A 166 0.60 -2.91 -1.94
N ARG A 167 0.53 -3.24 -0.65
CA ARG A 167 -0.71 -3.40 0.12
C ARG A 167 -1.45 -2.11 0.44
N VAL A 168 -0.86 -0.94 0.20
CA VAL A 168 -1.46 0.35 0.55
C VAL A 168 -2.64 0.71 -0.37
N MET A 169 -3.60 1.47 0.18
CA MET A 169 -4.88 1.71 -0.46
C MET A 169 -4.77 2.41 -1.81
N CYS A 170 -3.92 3.42 -1.95
CA CYS A 170 -3.78 4.15 -3.21
C CYS A 170 -3.21 3.26 -4.32
N THR A 171 -2.19 2.44 -4.02
CA THR A 171 -1.66 1.44 -4.97
C THR A 171 -2.74 0.43 -5.37
N ALA A 172 -3.53 -0.04 -4.40
CA ALA A 172 -4.62 -0.97 -4.67
C ALA A 172 -5.74 -0.35 -5.52
N ALA A 173 -6.10 0.90 -5.25
CA ALA A 173 -7.11 1.64 -6.02
C ALA A 173 -6.66 1.88 -7.47
N HIS A 174 -5.39 2.24 -7.66
CA HIS A 174 -4.79 2.42 -8.98
C HIS A 174 -4.80 1.11 -9.79
N GLY A 175 -4.42 -0.01 -9.15
CA GLY A 175 -4.57 -1.34 -9.76
C GLY A 175 -6.02 -1.71 -10.06
N GLY A 176 -6.96 -1.29 -9.21
CA GLY A 176 -8.39 -1.48 -9.41
C GLY A 176 -8.93 -0.77 -10.66
N GLN A 177 -8.47 0.44 -10.93
CA GLN A 177 -8.81 1.15 -12.18
C GLN A 177 -8.29 0.39 -13.41
N ALA A 178 -7.06 -0.12 -13.33
CA ALA A 178 -6.49 -0.93 -14.42
C ALA A 178 -7.33 -2.20 -14.68
N ILE A 179 -7.74 -2.89 -13.62
CA ILE A 179 -8.61 -4.08 -13.72
C ILE A 179 -9.97 -3.73 -14.33
N GLY A 180 -10.62 -2.65 -13.86
CA GLY A 180 -11.92 -2.22 -14.40
C GLY A 180 -11.86 -1.90 -15.88
N THR A 181 -10.82 -1.19 -16.32
CA THR A 181 -10.58 -0.88 -17.74
C THR A 181 -10.30 -2.15 -18.55
N ALA A 182 -9.47 -3.05 -18.02
CA ALA A 182 -9.16 -4.33 -18.66
C ALA A 182 -10.43 -5.20 -18.81
N ALA A 183 -11.28 -5.25 -17.78
CA ALA A 183 -12.52 -6.01 -17.80
C ALA A 183 -13.48 -5.47 -18.87
N ALA A 184 -13.58 -4.14 -18.99
CA ALA A 184 -14.40 -3.51 -20.04
C ALA A 184 -13.89 -3.85 -21.46
N ILE A 185 -12.57 -3.83 -21.67
CA ILE A 185 -11.97 -4.23 -22.95
C ILE A 185 -12.21 -5.72 -23.23
N ALA A 186 -11.96 -6.57 -22.25
CA ALA A 186 -12.14 -8.01 -22.38
C ALA A 186 -13.58 -8.37 -22.74
N LEU A 187 -14.55 -7.75 -22.06
CA LEU A 187 -15.97 -7.97 -22.34
C LEU A 187 -16.38 -7.49 -23.73
N ARG A 188 -15.96 -6.28 -24.13
CA ARG A 188 -16.26 -5.70 -25.44
C ARG A 188 -15.71 -6.56 -26.59
N ASP A 189 -14.51 -7.08 -26.43
CA ASP A 189 -13.78 -7.79 -27.46
C ASP A 189 -13.91 -9.33 -27.36
N HIS A 190 -14.76 -9.81 -26.46
CA HIS A 190 -14.99 -11.24 -26.16
C HIS A 190 -13.70 -12.02 -25.83
N LEU A 191 -12.84 -11.39 -25.02
CA LEU A 191 -11.54 -11.92 -24.59
C LEU A 191 -11.60 -12.44 -23.16
N LYS A 192 -10.72 -13.39 -22.84
CA LYS A 192 -10.40 -13.74 -21.44
C LYS A 192 -9.42 -12.70 -20.85
N PRO A 193 -9.40 -12.53 -19.53
CA PRO A 193 -8.38 -11.70 -18.87
C PRO A 193 -6.95 -11.98 -19.31
N ALA A 194 -6.58 -13.25 -19.47
CA ALA A 194 -5.24 -13.65 -19.87
C ALA A 194 -4.88 -13.26 -21.33
N ASP A 195 -5.85 -13.11 -22.21
CA ASP A 195 -5.61 -12.74 -23.62
C ASP A 195 -5.05 -11.30 -23.76
N LEU A 196 -5.26 -10.47 -22.73
CA LEU A 196 -4.70 -9.11 -22.69
C LEU A 196 -3.20 -9.05 -22.39
N ILE A 197 -2.56 -10.16 -22.01
CA ILE A 197 -1.10 -10.20 -21.72
C ILE A 197 -0.26 -9.92 -22.97
N GLY A 198 -0.77 -10.23 -24.16
CA GLY A 198 -0.07 -9.99 -25.43
C GLY A 198 0.29 -8.51 -25.65
N ARG A 199 1.49 -8.23 -26.20
CA ARG A 199 2.03 -6.87 -26.34
C ARG A 199 1.07 -5.89 -27.03
N GLU A 200 0.38 -6.31 -28.05
CA GLU A 200 -0.59 -5.47 -28.76
C GLU A 200 -1.78 -5.11 -27.88
N ARG A 201 -2.35 -6.11 -27.20
CA ARG A 201 -3.53 -5.93 -26.34
C ARG A 201 -3.20 -5.12 -25.09
N ILE A 202 -2.05 -5.35 -24.49
CA ILE A 202 -1.61 -4.56 -23.36
C ILE A 202 -1.37 -3.08 -23.73
N GLY A 203 -0.85 -2.80 -24.92
CA GLY A 203 -0.71 -1.44 -25.46
C GLY A 203 -2.07 -0.73 -25.63
N GLN A 204 -3.11 -1.46 -26.03
CA GLN A 204 -4.49 -0.93 -26.10
C GLN A 204 -5.00 -0.58 -24.69
N LEU A 205 -4.78 -1.43 -23.70
CA LEU A 205 -5.14 -1.20 -22.31
C LEU A 205 -4.39 0.01 -21.74
N GLN A 206 -3.08 0.08 -21.91
CA GLN A 206 -2.25 1.19 -21.45
C GLN A 206 -2.70 2.52 -22.08
N SER A 207 -2.99 2.52 -23.38
CA SER A 207 -3.53 3.69 -24.08
C SER A 207 -4.90 4.13 -23.54
N ALA A 208 -5.77 3.18 -23.21
CA ALA A 208 -7.07 3.47 -22.61
C ALA A 208 -6.92 4.08 -21.22
N LEU A 209 -6.02 3.54 -20.39
CA LEU A 209 -5.69 4.04 -19.06
C LEU A 209 -5.15 5.47 -19.13
N LEU A 210 -4.14 5.72 -19.95
CA LEU A 210 -3.55 7.05 -20.12
C LEU A 210 -4.57 8.11 -20.53
N ARG A 211 -5.54 7.78 -21.40
CA ARG A 211 -6.61 8.70 -21.77
C ARG A 211 -7.53 9.10 -20.62
N THR A 212 -7.62 8.31 -19.57
CA THR A 212 -8.41 8.64 -18.37
C THR A 212 -7.60 9.36 -17.29
N GLY A 213 -6.35 9.74 -17.57
CA GLY A 213 -5.46 10.38 -16.61
C GLY A 213 -4.75 9.39 -15.68
N HIS A 214 -4.85 8.10 -15.96
CA HIS A 214 -4.16 7.06 -15.19
C HIS A 214 -2.66 7.11 -15.49
N PHE A 215 -1.85 7.37 -14.48
CA PHE A 215 -0.41 7.49 -14.64
C PHE A 215 0.26 6.11 -14.77
N LEU A 216 1.17 5.97 -15.73
CA LEU A 216 2.02 4.80 -15.91
C LEU A 216 3.50 5.25 -15.91
N PRO A 217 4.35 4.74 -15.00
CA PRO A 217 5.76 5.09 -14.96
C PRO A 217 6.46 4.76 -16.28
N GLY A 218 7.24 5.72 -16.78
CA GLY A 218 7.96 5.57 -18.06
C GLY A 218 7.12 5.97 -19.28
N GLU A 219 5.81 6.06 -19.18
CA GLU A 219 4.94 6.49 -20.27
C GLU A 219 4.67 8.00 -20.20
N ARG A 220 4.76 8.65 -21.33
CA ARG A 220 4.38 10.06 -21.47
C ARG A 220 2.89 10.17 -21.74
N PHE A 221 2.23 11.08 -21.05
CA PHE A 221 0.88 11.50 -21.43
C PHE A 221 0.87 11.92 -22.91
N GLY A 222 -0.03 11.32 -23.70
CA GLY A 222 -0.12 11.58 -25.13
C GLY A 222 -0.30 13.06 -25.43
N ARG A 223 0.21 13.52 -26.58
CA ARG A 223 -0.02 14.86 -27.09
C ARG A 223 -1.53 15.11 -27.19
N GLY A 224 -2.08 15.93 -26.32
CA GLY A 224 -3.50 16.29 -26.33
C GLY A 224 -4.21 16.23 -24.98
N MET A 225 -3.59 15.69 -23.91
CA MET A 225 -4.22 15.66 -22.58
C MET A 225 -4.08 16.98 -21.80
N LEU A 226 -3.00 17.73 -22.04
CA LEU A 226 -2.88 19.14 -21.62
C LEU A 226 -2.20 19.89 -22.77
N PRO A 227 -2.67 21.09 -23.15
CA PRO A 227 -1.97 21.89 -24.13
C PRO A 227 -0.52 22.13 -23.64
N PRO A 228 0.50 21.93 -24.48
CA PRO A 228 1.91 22.14 -24.08
C PRO A 228 2.21 23.55 -23.58
N LYS A 229 1.29 24.49 -23.81
CA LYS A 229 1.38 25.90 -23.39
C LYS A 229 0.39 26.25 -22.25
N ALA A 230 -0.20 25.27 -21.59
CA ALA A 230 -1.11 25.51 -20.46
C ALA A 230 -0.33 26.19 -19.32
N ARG A 231 -0.82 27.34 -18.89
CA ARG A 231 -0.31 28.04 -17.71
C ARG A 231 -1.14 27.56 -16.51
N ILE A 232 -0.48 26.92 -15.57
CA ILE A 232 -1.11 26.48 -14.32
C ILE A 232 -0.84 27.53 -13.25
N SER A 233 -1.87 27.92 -12.52
CA SER A 233 -1.77 28.79 -11.37
C SER A 233 -2.66 28.27 -10.25
N ALA A 234 -2.25 28.49 -9.01
CA ALA A 234 -3.00 28.16 -7.82
C ALA A 234 -3.16 29.40 -6.95
N SER A 235 -4.26 29.51 -6.19
CA SER A 235 -4.48 30.58 -5.22
C SER A 235 -3.55 30.43 -4.00
N SER A 236 -3.06 29.24 -3.73
CA SER A 236 -2.06 28.96 -2.72
C SER A 236 -1.22 27.74 -3.14
N GLU A 237 0.05 27.75 -2.76
CA GLU A 237 0.95 26.63 -2.99
C GLU A 237 1.43 26.11 -1.65
N PHE A 238 1.58 24.78 -1.53
CA PHE A 238 2.27 24.20 -0.39
C PHE A 238 3.75 24.61 -0.43
N ALA A 239 4.36 24.82 0.74
CA ALA A 239 5.76 25.22 0.86
C ALA A 239 6.70 24.14 0.27
N LEU A 240 6.95 24.24 -1.03
CA LEU A 240 7.74 23.26 -1.82
C LEU A 240 9.18 23.15 -1.31
N GLU A 241 9.71 24.20 -0.69
CA GLU A 241 11.02 24.20 -0.04
C GLU A 241 11.14 23.17 1.10
N ARG A 242 10.02 22.73 1.66
CA ARG A 242 10.00 21.64 2.66
C ARG A 242 10.08 20.25 2.02
N LEU A 243 9.77 20.17 0.75
CA LEU A 243 9.83 18.93 -0.02
C LEU A 243 11.17 18.81 -0.74
N HIS A 244 11.81 19.94 -1.06
CA HIS A 244 13.13 20.04 -1.65
C HIS A 244 14.02 20.91 -0.77
N PRO A 245 14.91 20.33 0.05
CA PRO A 245 15.81 21.08 0.92
C PRO A 245 16.74 22.05 0.17
N ASP A 246 16.98 21.82 -1.11
CA ASP A 246 17.78 22.65 -1.99
C ASP A 246 17.02 23.84 -2.60
N GLY A 247 15.73 23.99 -2.27
CA GLY A 247 14.88 25.08 -2.77
C GLY A 247 14.46 24.95 -4.23
N THR A 248 14.71 23.81 -4.89
CA THR A 248 14.26 23.59 -6.26
C THR A 248 12.74 23.41 -6.29
N ARG A 249 12.08 24.05 -7.27
CA ARG A 249 10.64 23.91 -7.49
C ARG A 249 10.36 22.71 -8.38
N PHE A 250 9.26 22.04 -8.13
CA PHE A 250 8.75 21.05 -9.04
C PHE A 250 8.45 21.65 -10.41
N ARG A 251 8.82 20.93 -11.46
CA ARG A 251 8.40 21.25 -12.82
C ARG A 251 7.19 20.43 -13.17
N LEU A 252 6.13 21.08 -13.64
CA LEU A 252 4.90 20.40 -14.05
C LEU A 252 5.04 19.63 -15.37
N ASP A 253 6.14 19.80 -16.07
CA ASP A 253 6.52 19.02 -17.25
C ASP A 253 7.32 17.76 -16.91
N CYS A 254 7.59 17.53 -15.63
CA CYS A 254 8.33 16.38 -15.15
C CYS A 254 7.49 15.11 -15.08
N SER A 255 8.14 13.95 -15.11
CA SER A 255 7.49 12.69 -14.76
C SER A 255 7.05 12.70 -13.28
N ALA A 256 6.03 11.91 -12.92
CA ALA A 256 5.62 11.83 -11.51
C ALA A 256 6.75 11.34 -10.59
N ALA A 257 7.73 10.61 -11.13
CA ALA A 257 8.94 10.21 -10.40
C ALA A 257 9.81 11.40 -9.99
N GLU A 258 9.79 12.48 -10.77
CA GLU A 258 10.52 13.72 -10.48
C GLU A 258 9.71 14.65 -9.57
N LEU A 259 8.38 14.50 -9.56
CA LEU A 259 7.48 15.27 -8.68
C LEU A 259 7.45 14.73 -7.24
N ILE A 260 7.85 13.48 -7.03
CA ILE A 260 7.86 12.84 -5.73
C ILE A 260 9.31 12.73 -5.26
N PRO A 261 9.75 13.54 -4.30
CA PRO A 261 11.09 13.42 -3.74
C PRO A 261 11.31 12.02 -3.18
N GLN A 262 12.41 11.41 -3.57
CA GLN A 262 12.78 10.09 -3.07
C GLN A 262 12.85 10.12 -1.53
N GLY A 263 12.06 9.29 -0.89
CA GLY A 263 12.05 9.12 0.56
C GLY A 263 11.08 10.00 1.35
N GLN A 264 10.21 10.80 0.72
CA GLN A 264 9.29 11.71 1.44
C GLN A 264 7.80 11.41 1.29
N LEU A 265 7.41 10.23 0.85
CA LEU A 265 6.02 9.77 1.01
C LEU A 265 5.78 9.33 2.46
N HIS A 266 5.93 10.28 3.40
CA HIS A 266 5.62 10.07 4.80
C HIS A 266 4.51 11.03 5.22
N SER A 267 3.39 10.45 5.48
CA SER A 267 2.32 10.81 6.41
C SER A 267 0.95 10.45 5.87
#